data_953e66b59b62e0faf588cb6ee05195e4
#
_entry.id   953e66b59b62e0faf588cb6ee05195e4
#
_cell.length_a   1.000
_cell.length_b   1.000
_cell.length_c   1.000
_cell.angle_alpha   90.00
_cell.angle_beta   90.00
_cell.angle_gamma   90.00
#
_symmetry.space_group_name_H-M   'P 1'
#
loop_
_entity.id
_entity.type
_entity.pdbx_description
1 polymer ?
#
loop_
_entity_poly.entity_id
_entity_poly.type
_entity_poly.pdbx_seq_one_letter_code
_entity_poly.pdbx_strand_id
1 'polypeptide(L)'
;MPSLPANEYVEIREGKTCIAGTRIGLDALVYAHRRGKTLEALLEAFPSIGSLARVHGLIAFMLKHPQFIESYLREQDALWDRFRKEHPIPDDMLERLRRTKKELSRRSA
;
A
#
# COMPACT_ATOMS: atom_id res chain seq x y z
N MET A 1 1.44 -12.53 16.70
CA MET A 1 1.73 -11.78 15.47
C MET A 1 3.21 -11.82 15.17
N PRO A 2 3.59 -12.26 13.98
CA PRO A 2 4.99 -12.16 13.63
C PRO A 2 5.36 -10.69 13.51
N SER A 3 6.13 -10.20 14.46
CA SER A 3 6.70 -8.87 14.35
C SER A 3 7.91 -8.97 13.44
N LEU A 4 7.86 -8.29 12.30
CA LEU A 4 9.05 -8.15 11.51
C LEU A 4 10.01 -7.23 12.24
N PRO A 5 11.27 -7.66 12.42
CA PRO A 5 12.27 -6.72 12.89
C PRO A 5 12.40 -5.59 11.86
N ALA A 6 12.56 -4.38 12.33
CA ALA A 6 12.87 -3.26 11.47
C ALA A 6 14.10 -3.63 10.63
N ASN A 7 14.01 -3.51 9.32
CA ASN A 7 15.10 -3.81 8.42
C ASN A 7 15.36 -2.65 7.47
N GLU A 8 16.29 -2.83 6.55
CA GLU A 8 16.66 -1.75 5.63
C GLU A 8 15.55 -1.32 4.67
N TYR A 9 14.47 -2.13 4.54
CA TYR A 9 13.40 -1.88 3.58
C TYR A 9 12.13 -1.32 4.20
N VAL A 10 11.83 -1.68 5.46
CA VAL A 10 10.59 -1.26 6.12
C VAL A 10 10.87 -0.72 7.52
N GLU A 11 10.07 0.24 7.93
CA GLU A 11 10.12 0.81 9.27
C GLU A 11 8.70 1.07 9.78
N ILE A 12 8.56 1.20 11.09
CA ILE A 12 7.27 1.56 11.69
C ILE A 12 7.34 3.03 12.06
N ARG A 13 6.43 3.83 11.49
CA ARG A 13 6.27 5.24 11.81
C ARG A 13 4.86 5.49 12.32
N GLU A 14 4.75 6.03 13.53
CA GLU A 14 3.46 6.38 14.13
C GLU A 14 2.46 5.22 14.09
N GLY A 15 2.95 4.00 14.32
CA GLY A 15 2.12 2.79 14.30
C GLY A 15 1.82 2.23 12.92
N LYS A 16 2.38 2.81 11.85
CA LYS A 16 2.20 2.33 10.48
C LYS A 16 3.49 1.74 9.93
N THR A 17 3.36 0.62 9.21
CA THR A 17 4.48 0.05 8.48
C THR A 17 4.68 0.79 7.18
N CYS A 18 5.82 1.42 7.05
CA CYS A 18 6.17 2.25 5.89
C CYS A 18 7.44 1.74 5.23
N ILE A 19 7.65 2.12 3.97
CA ILE A 19 8.92 1.92 3.29
C ILE A 19 9.96 2.78 4.02
N ALA A 20 11.09 2.18 4.39
CA ALA A 20 12.13 2.86 5.16
C ALA A 20 12.57 4.16 4.49
N GLY A 21 12.65 5.23 5.28
CA GLY A 21 13.03 6.55 4.80
C GLY A 21 11.93 7.32 4.08
N THR A 22 10.70 6.79 4.04
CA THR A 22 9.59 7.43 3.36
C THR A 22 8.35 7.43 4.25
N ARG A 23 7.32 8.17 3.83
CA ARG A 23 5.99 8.13 4.43
C ARG A 23 5.04 7.23 3.65
N ILE A 24 5.55 6.48 2.69
CA ILE A 24 4.75 5.61 1.85
C ILE A 24 4.40 4.35 2.64
N GLY A 25 3.12 4.07 2.81
CA GLY A 25 2.67 2.84 3.46
C GLY A 25 3.04 1.62 2.62
N LEU A 26 3.45 0.55 3.28
CA LEU A 26 3.78 -0.69 2.58
C LEU A 26 2.60 -1.23 1.78
N ASP A 27 1.38 -1.02 2.26
CA ASP A 27 0.15 -1.43 1.57
C ASP A 27 0.03 -0.80 0.19
N ALA A 28 0.39 0.48 0.03
CA ALA A 28 0.34 1.14 -1.26
C ALA A 28 1.23 0.45 -2.29
N LEU A 29 2.44 0.07 -1.89
CA LEU A 29 3.37 -0.65 -2.76
C LEU A 29 2.86 -2.04 -3.11
N VAL A 30 2.34 -2.77 -2.11
CA VAL A 30 1.80 -4.13 -2.31
C VAL A 30 0.67 -4.11 -3.32
N TYR A 31 -0.29 -3.21 -3.15
CA TYR A 31 -1.43 -3.14 -4.07
C TYR A 31 -1.01 -2.72 -5.47
N ALA A 32 -0.09 -1.78 -5.60
CA ALA A 32 0.42 -1.36 -6.91
C ALA A 32 1.12 -2.53 -7.63
N HIS A 33 1.91 -3.31 -6.90
CA HIS A 33 2.57 -4.50 -7.46
C HIS A 33 1.55 -5.56 -7.88
N ARG A 34 0.53 -5.79 -7.07
CA ARG A 34 -0.52 -6.77 -7.38
C ARG A 34 -1.37 -6.38 -8.59
N ARG A 35 -1.43 -5.09 -8.91
CA ARG A 35 -2.10 -4.62 -10.13
C ARG A 35 -1.28 -4.82 -11.39
N GLY A 36 -0.10 -5.41 -11.27
CA GLY A 36 0.74 -5.74 -12.42
C GLY A 36 1.69 -4.65 -12.87
N LYS A 37 1.93 -3.62 -12.05
CA LYS A 37 2.90 -2.58 -12.39
C LYS A 37 4.31 -3.14 -12.46
N THR A 38 5.07 -2.71 -13.47
CA THR A 38 6.48 -3.06 -13.58
C THR A 38 7.29 -2.39 -12.47
N LEU A 39 8.51 -2.85 -12.24
CA LEU A 39 9.37 -2.26 -11.22
C LEU A 39 9.70 -0.80 -11.55
N GLU A 40 9.89 -0.49 -12.81
CA GLU A 40 10.12 0.88 -13.28
C GLU A 40 8.90 1.75 -13.03
N ALA A 41 7.70 1.24 -13.29
CA ALA A 41 6.45 1.96 -13.03
C ALA A 41 6.25 2.20 -11.53
N LEU A 42 6.66 1.25 -10.68
CA LEU A 42 6.62 1.43 -9.23
C LEU A 42 7.54 2.56 -8.78
N LEU A 43 8.74 2.64 -9.35
CA LEU A 43 9.67 3.73 -9.04
C LEU A 43 9.12 5.08 -9.50
N GLU A 44 8.47 5.13 -10.65
CA GLU A 44 7.82 6.35 -11.13
C GLU A 44 6.68 6.79 -10.21
N ALA A 45 5.88 5.84 -9.75
CA ALA A 45 4.75 6.12 -8.84
C ALA A 45 5.23 6.54 -7.45
N PHE A 46 6.35 5.99 -7.01
CA PHE A 46 6.89 6.22 -5.66
C PHE A 46 8.36 6.64 -5.74
N PRO A 47 8.65 7.83 -6.28
CA PRO A 47 10.05 8.25 -6.48
C PRO A 47 10.85 8.37 -5.18
N SER A 48 10.19 8.53 -4.04
CA SER A 48 10.84 8.59 -2.73
C SER A 48 11.58 7.31 -2.37
N ILE A 49 11.28 6.18 -3.03
CA ILE A 49 12.01 4.93 -2.84
C ILE A 49 13.49 5.12 -3.21
N GLY A 50 13.75 5.90 -4.26
CA GLY A 50 15.08 6.40 -4.58
C GLY A 50 15.80 5.67 -5.70
N SER A 51 15.66 4.37 -5.83
CA SER A 51 16.36 3.61 -6.87
C SER A 51 15.62 2.33 -7.26
N LEU A 52 15.90 1.87 -8.47
CA LEU A 52 15.35 0.61 -8.96
C LEU A 52 15.84 -0.58 -8.13
N ALA A 53 17.08 -0.52 -7.66
CA ALA A 53 17.65 -1.55 -6.79
C ALA A 53 16.84 -1.69 -5.49
N ARG A 54 16.42 -0.58 -4.90
CA ARG A 54 15.56 -0.60 -3.71
C ARG A 54 14.18 -1.16 -4.01
N VAL A 55 13.61 -0.85 -5.17
CA VAL A 55 12.33 -1.45 -5.59
C VAL A 55 12.46 -2.96 -5.68
N HIS A 56 13.52 -3.46 -6.31
CA HIS A 56 13.80 -4.90 -6.36
C HIS A 56 13.88 -5.51 -4.97
N GLY A 57 14.61 -4.87 -4.07
CA GLY A 57 14.76 -5.34 -2.68
C GLY A 57 13.44 -5.39 -1.94
N LEU A 58 12.59 -4.38 -2.10
CA LEU A 58 11.27 -4.32 -1.49
C LEU A 58 10.37 -5.45 -2.01
N ILE A 59 10.36 -5.69 -3.31
CA ILE A 59 9.56 -6.77 -3.90
C ILE A 59 10.06 -8.13 -3.42
N ALA A 60 11.36 -8.34 -3.38
CA ALA A 60 11.95 -9.56 -2.84
C ALA A 60 11.56 -9.77 -1.37
N PHE A 61 11.56 -8.70 -0.58
CA PHE A 61 11.11 -8.74 0.81
C PHE A 61 9.66 -9.20 0.91
N MET A 62 8.78 -8.63 0.08
CA MET A 62 7.36 -8.99 0.06
C MET A 62 7.16 -10.46 -0.29
N LEU A 63 7.88 -10.96 -1.29
CA LEU A 63 7.79 -12.35 -1.74
C LEU A 63 8.37 -13.33 -0.73
N LYS A 64 9.37 -12.88 0.03
CA LYS A 64 10.01 -13.70 1.06
C LYS A 64 9.16 -13.82 2.33
N HIS A 65 8.27 -12.87 2.57
CA HIS A 65 7.44 -12.84 3.79
C HIS A 65 5.94 -12.76 3.46
N PRO A 66 5.40 -13.73 2.69
CA PRO A 66 4.00 -13.65 2.24
C PRO A 66 3.00 -13.67 3.38
N GLN A 67 3.26 -14.43 4.44
CA GLN A 67 2.35 -14.49 5.60
C GLN A 67 2.29 -13.18 6.34
N PHE A 68 3.42 -12.50 6.49
CA PHE A 68 3.45 -11.18 7.10
C PHE A 68 2.64 -10.19 6.27
N ILE A 69 2.81 -10.19 4.97
CA ILE A 69 2.10 -9.28 4.06
C ILE A 69 0.59 -9.51 4.17
N GLU A 70 0.14 -10.77 4.13
CA GLU A 70 -1.29 -11.09 4.24
C GLU A 70 -1.87 -10.66 5.59
N SER A 71 -1.16 -10.89 6.69
CA SER A 71 -1.57 -10.45 8.02
C SER A 71 -1.65 -8.93 8.11
N TYR A 72 -0.66 -8.25 7.57
CA TYR A 72 -0.60 -6.79 7.54
C TYR A 72 -1.78 -6.20 6.76
N LEU A 73 -2.08 -6.75 5.58
CA LEU A 73 -3.20 -6.28 4.77
C LEU A 73 -4.54 -6.51 5.47
N ARG A 74 -4.71 -7.64 6.13
CA ARG A 74 -5.93 -7.92 6.91
C ARG A 74 -6.13 -6.93 8.04
N GLU A 75 -5.06 -6.57 8.74
CA GLU A 75 -5.11 -5.57 9.80
C GLU A 75 -5.49 -4.19 9.25
N GLN A 76 -4.94 -3.82 8.11
CA GLN A 76 -5.27 -2.56 7.45
C GLN A 76 -6.75 -2.53 7.04
N ASP A 77 -7.26 -3.62 6.47
CA ASP A 77 -8.67 -3.72 6.11
C ASP A 77 -9.57 -3.62 7.34
N ALA A 78 -9.21 -4.27 8.44
CA ALA A 78 -9.97 -4.20 9.69
C ALA A 78 -9.99 -2.78 10.25
N LEU A 79 -8.87 -2.06 10.18
CA LEU A 79 -8.79 -0.66 10.60
C LEU A 79 -9.68 0.24 9.75
N TRP A 80 -9.68 0.03 8.43
CA TRP A 80 -10.54 0.77 7.51
C TRP A 80 -12.02 0.49 7.77
N ASP A 81 -12.38 -0.77 8.03
CA ASP A 81 -13.75 -1.14 8.35
C ASP A 81 -14.23 -0.47 9.65
N ARG A 82 -13.38 -0.45 10.67
CA ARG A 82 -13.69 0.26 11.93
C ARG A 82 -13.85 1.75 11.69
N PHE A 83 -12.95 2.35 10.94
CA PHE A 83 -13.01 3.77 10.62
C PHE A 83 -14.31 4.11 9.90
N ARG A 84 -14.71 3.31 8.93
CA ARG A 84 -15.94 3.51 8.17
C ARG A 84 -17.19 3.39 9.06
N LYS A 85 -17.17 2.50 10.05
CA LYS A 85 -18.28 2.36 11.02
C LYS A 85 -18.38 3.54 11.95
N GLU A 86 -17.24 4.05 12.42
CA GLU A 86 -17.17 5.20 13.33
C GLU A 86 -17.40 6.53 12.61
N HIS A 87 -17.03 6.60 11.34
CA HIS A 87 -17.14 7.80 10.52
C HIS A 87 -17.85 7.46 9.20
N PRO A 88 -19.19 7.24 9.25
CA PRO A 88 -19.90 6.88 8.03
C PRO A 88 -19.83 8.01 7.00
N ILE A 89 -19.48 7.63 5.78
CA ILE A 89 -19.42 8.58 4.66
C ILE A 89 -20.86 8.80 4.17
N PRO A 90 -21.31 10.07 3.99
CA PRO A 90 -22.64 10.33 3.43
C PRO A 90 -22.82 9.66 2.07
N ASP A 91 -24.04 9.18 1.79
CA ASP A 91 -24.34 8.45 0.58
C ASP A 91 -24.00 9.21 -0.71
N ASP A 92 -24.25 10.51 -0.73
CA ASP A 92 -23.92 11.36 -1.87
C ASP A 92 -22.41 11.42 -2.13
N MET A 93 -21.62 11.44 -1.07
CA MET A 93 -20.16 11.42 -1.16
C MET A 93 -19.66 10.07 -1.67
N LEU A 94 -20.26 8.97 -1.22
CA LEU A 94 -19.97 7.63 -1.71
C LEU A 94 -20.22 7.52 -3.22
N GLU A 95 -21.33 8.06 -3.70
CA GLU A 95 -21.64 8.08 -5.13
C GLU A 95 -20.59 8.85 -5.92
N ARG A 96 -20.19 10.01 -5.44
CA ARG A 96 -19.14 10.81 -6.09
C ARG A 96 -17.83 10.07 -6.19
N LEU A 97 -17.42 9.38 -5.12
CA LEU A 97 -16.20 8.58 -5.09
C LEU A 97 -16.27 7.42 -6.07
N ARG A 98 -17.41 6.76 -6.16
CA ARG A 98 -17.63 5.67 -7.12
C ARG A 98 -17.54 6.16 -8.56
N ARG A 99 -18.15 7.31 -8.88
CA ARG A 99 -18.07 7.91 -10.20
C ARG A 99 -16.65 8.27 -10.58
N THR A 100 -15.93 8.92 -9.68
CA THR A 100 -14.52 9.28 -9.89
C THR A 100 -13.68 8.04 -10.15
N LYS A 101 -13.89 6.98 -9.39
CA LYS A 101 -13.18 5.72 -9.57
C LYS A 101 -13.47 5.10 -10.94
N LYS A 102 -14.71 5.13 -11.39
CA LYS A 102 -15.09 4.63 -12.72
C LYS A 102 -14.44 5.44 -13.84
N GLU A 103 -14.43 6.75 -13.73
CA GLU A 103 -13.80 7.62 -14.71
C GLU A 103 -12.30 7.39 -14.80
N LEU A 104 -11.63 7.26 -13.67
CA LEU A 104 -10.20 6.96 -13.63
C LEU A 104 -9.90 5.60 -14.24
N SER A 105 -10.73 4.60 -13.99
CA SER A 105 -10.58 3.27 -14.59
C SER A 105 -10.75 3.31 -16.11
N ARG A 106 -11.67 4.14 -16.63
CA ARG A 106 -11.85 4.30 -18.07
C ARG A 106 -10.68 5.00 -18.72
N ARG A 107 -10.08 5.99 -18.05
CA ARG A 107 -8.95 6.76 -18.59
C ARG A 107 -7.65 5.98 -18.59
N SER A 108 -7.51 4.99 -17.73
CA SER A 108 -6.29 4.18 -17.64
C SER A 108 -6.32 2.93 -18.53
N ALA A 109 -7.39 2.75 -19.29
CA ALA A 109 -7.49 1.64 -20.23
C ALA A 109 -6.74 1.92 -21.54
#